data_6c1ff199e139100f0d4c673403ced5a5
#
_entry.id   6c1ff199e139100f0d4c673403ced5a5
#
_cell.length_a   1.000
_cell.length_b   1.000
_cell.length_c   1.000
_cell.angle_alpha   90.00
_cell.angle_beta   90.00
_cell.angle_gamma   90.00
#
_symmetry.space_group_name_H-M   'P 1'
#
loop_
_entity.id
_entity.type
_entity.pdbx_description
1 polymer ?
#
loop_
_entity_poly.entity_id
_entity_poly.type
_entity_poly.pdbx_seq_one_letter_code
_entity_poly.pdbx_strand_id
1 'polypeptide(L)'
;MEKVLLKLTELFEKAPNLVLTATRRKRYWVRVNRLTSLRRLGAGVFVALAWLVLGPYRVVMAESMTATELLSRALELTRGTSSYSELVMRIQRPDWNRSSTIVAWTRGQDEALIRFTAPAKDAGNAVLKKGEKMWTFAPALKRSIRLPSSMMSQSWGGSDFSYNDLSRSDELLRFYDLSVVETAVEDGHTIYTIDAVPHDDAPVVWGKETMVVRDDYVMLSQTYFDQSMTPIKRLETQRVAELGGRTIGVLMRMSNLEEPQEWTEIEYVEADFDADVADRKFTLFSLTSGR
;
A
#
# COMPACT_ATOMS: atom_id res chain seq x y z
N MET A 1 -4.33 -7.45 -40.06
CA MET A 1 -2.96 -7.75 -39.58
C MET A 1 -1.87 -7.53 -40.64
N GLU A 2 -2.16 -7.57 -41.91
CA GLU A 2 -1.18 -7.42 -43.01
C GLU A 2 -0.65 -5.96 -43.21
N LYS A 3 -1.39 -4.96 -42.85
CA LYS A 3 -0.97 -3.53 -43.03
C LYS A 3 -0.03 -2.99 -41.95
N VAL A 4 0.23 -3.70 -40.87
CA VAL A 4 1.15 -3.30 -39.79
C VAL A 4 2.54 -3.88 -40.01
N LEU A 5 2.65 -5.02 -40.66
CA LEU A 5 3.95 -5.63 -41.01
C LEU A 5 4.69 -4.89 -42.14
N LEU A 6 3.97 -4.27 -43.07
CA LEU A 6 4.58 -3.54 -44.21
C LEU A 6 5.21 -2.19 -43.78
N LYS A 7 4.83 -1.61 -42.64
CA LYS A 7 5.41 -0.36 -42.14
C LYS A 7 6.70 -0.53 -41.31
N LEU A 8 6.96 -1.73 -40.82
CA LEU A 8 8.18 -2.03 -40.05
C LEU A 8 9.37 -2.40 -40.96
N THR A 9 9.12 -2.86 -42.18
CA THR A 9 10.18 -3.20 -43.15
C THR A 9 10.79 -1.96 -43.83
N GLU A 10 10.01 -0.90 -43.99
CA GLU A 10 10.52 0.36 -44.58
C GLU A 10 11.42 1.20 -43.66
N LEU A 11 11.38 0.95 -42.34
CA LEU A 11 12.20 1.67 -41.34
C LEU A 11 13.61 1.10 -41.19
N PHE A 12 13.87 -0.13 -41.62
CA PHE A 12 15.18 -0.76 -41.55
C PHE A 12 16.06 -0.57 -42.77
N GLU A 13 15.52 -0.05 -43.89
CA GLU A 13 16.26 0.12 -45.13
C GLU A 13 16.91 1.53 -45.32
N LYS A 14 16.76 2.42 -44.35
CA LYS A 14 17.25 3.81 -44.46
C LYS A 14 18.35 4.21 -43.44
N ALA A 15 19.19 3.26 -42.99
CA ALA A 15 20.36 3.63 -42.21
C ALA A 15 21.65 3.01 -42.82
N PRO A 16 22.32 3.73 -43.74
CA PRO A 16 23.63 3.31 -44.18
C PRO A 16 24.72 3.82 -43.22
N ASN A 17 25.60 2.87 -42.82
CA ASN A 17 26.99 3.08 -42.41
C ASN A 17 27.29 3.85 -41.12
N LEU A 18 27.40 3.10 -40.01
CA LEU A 18 28.28 3.46 -38.90
C LEU A 18 29.61 2.69 -39.07
N VAL A 19 30.60 3.36 -39.65
CA VAL A 19 31.97 2.88 -39.78
C VAL A 19 32.65 3.05 -38.41
N LEU A 20 33.05 1.93 -37.78
CA LEU A 20 33.96 1.91 -36.64
C LEU A 20 35.39 2.24 -37.10
N THR A 21 35.82 3.48 -36.89
CA THR A 21 37.20 3.88 -37.06
C THR A 21 38.03 3.48 -35.84
N ALA A 22 38.84 2.44 -36.02
CA ALA A 22 39.86 2.05 -35.06
C ALA A 22 41.02 3.05 -35.09
N THR A 23 41.16 3.86 -34.05
CA THR A 23 42.27 4.79 -33.90
C THR A 23 43.54 4.03 -33.48
N ARG A 24 44.54 4.06 -34.39
CA ARG A 24 45.91 3.56 -34.22
C ARG A 24 46.55 4.17 -32.96
N ARG A 25 46.91 3.38 -31.97
CA ARG A 25 47.86 3.76 -30.91
C ARG A 25 49.28 3.83 -31.46
N LYS A 26 49.88 5.01 -31.48
CA LYS A 26 51.29 5.23 -31.69
C LYS A 26 52.07 4.71 -30.48
N ARG A 27 52.97 3.73 -30.72
CA ARG A 27 53.98 3.28 -29.77
C ARG A 27 55.09 4.30 -29.70
N TYR A 28 55.25 4.97 -28.57
CA TYR A 28 56.47 5.72 -28.26
C TYR A 28 57.43 4.81 -27.51
N TRP A 29 58.58 4.55 -28.15
CA TRP A 29 59.71 3.92 -27.49
C TRP A 29 60.46 4.99 -26.68
N VAL A 30 60.38 4.91 -25.32
CA VAL A 30 61.25 5.70 -24.44
C VAL A 30 62.46 4.82 -24.10
N ARG A 31 63.60 5.28 -24.53
CA ARG A 31 64.92 4.68 -24.24
C ARG A 31 65.25 4.99 -22.78
N VAL A 32 65.21 3.98 -21.93
CA VAL A 32 65.66 4.12 -20.52
C VAL A 32 67.18 3.96 -20.49
N ASN A 33 67.88 5.06 -20.27
CA ASN A 33 69.29 5.05 -19.92
C ASN A 33 69.46 4.63 -18.45
N ARG A 34 70.44 3.72 -18.25
CA ARG A 34 70.90 3.23 -16.95
C ARG A 34 71.29 4.39 -16.03
N LEU A 35 70.72 4.41 -14.82
CA LEU A 35 71.40 4.92 -13.64
C LEU A 35 71.18 3.91 -12.53
N THR A 36 72.21 3.18 -12.27
CA THR A 36 72.43 2.32 -11.11
C THR A 36 72.69 3.17 -9.87
N SER A 37 72.11 2.75 -8.77
CA SER A 37 72.39 3.19 -7.40
C SER A 37 71.24 4.08 -6.80
N LEU A 38 70.38 3.39 -6.10
CA LEU A 38 69.84 3.75 -4.76
C LEU A 38 68.83 2.65 -4.35
N ARG A 39 69.44 1.51 -3.99
CA ARG A 39 68.66 0.46 -3.28
C ARG A 39 68.61 0.85 -1.80
N ARG A 40 67.38 0.67 -1.25
CA ARG A 40 67.01 0.69 0.17
C ARG A 40 66.60 2.06 0.71
N LEU A 41 65.32 2.41 0.48
CA LEU A 41 64.46 3.20 1.40
C LEU A 41 63.13 3.59 0.73
N GLY A 42 62.44 2.68 0.07
CA GLY A 42 61.17 3.04 -0.60
C GLY A 42 60.03 2.02 -0.49
N ALA A 43 60.28 0.83 0.07
CA ALA A 43 59.27 -0.21 0.08
C ALA A 43 58.18 -0.04 1.20
N GLY A 44 58.50 0.75 2.24
CA GLY A 44 57.58 0.93 3.38
C GLY A 44 56.51 2.00 3.18
N VAL A 45 56.77 3.00 2.32
CA VAL A 45 55.82 4.14 2.16
C VAL A 45 54.73 3.85 1.12
N PHE A 46 55.02 3.02 0.12
CA PHE A 46 54.00 2.66 -0.88
C PHE A 46 52.94 1.68 -0.36
N VAL A 47 53.27 0.81 0.60
CA VAL A 47 52.33 -0.12 1.21
C VAL A 47 51.39 0.62 2.18
N ALA A 48 51.90 1.65 2.88
CA ALA A 48 51.03 2.44 3.81
C ALA A 48 50.05 3.35 3.08
N LEU A 49 50.39 3.87 1.90
CA LEU A 49 49.46 4.69 1.10
C LEU A 49 48.37 3.87 0.39
N ALA A 50 48.64 2.60 0.07
CA ALA A 50 47.63 1.70 -0.50
C ALA A 50 46.56 1.29 0.52
N TRP A 51 46.92 1.23 1.83
CA TRP A 51 45.96 0.93 2.90
C TRP A 51 45.09 2.13 3.30
N LEU A 52 45.45 3.35 2.98
CA LEU A 52 44.68 4.56 3.24
C LEU A 52 43.61 4.80 2.17
N VAL A 53 43.72 4.21 0.97
CA VAL A 53 42.73 4.31 -0.12
C VAL A 53 41.80 3.10 -0.15
N LEU A 54 42.23 1.97 0.41
CA LEU A 54 41.43 0.75 0.57
C LEU A 54 40.97 0.55 2.03
N GLY A 55 40.58 1.65 2.70
CA GLY A 55 39.87 1.52 3.94
C GLY A 55 38.65 0.60 3.72
N PRO A 56 38.22 -0.20 4.72
CA PRO A 56 37.07 -1.07 4.56
C PRO A 56 35.88 -0.18 4.24
N TYR A 57 35.54 -0.08 2.95
CA TYR A 57 34.22 0.39 2.56
C TYR A 57 33.26 -0.61 3.20
N ARG A 58 32.75 -0.27 4.40
CA ARG A 58 31.55 -0.92 4.91
C ARG A 58 30.48 -0.57 3.89
N VAL A 59 30.22 -1.49 2.97
CA VAL A 59 28.95 -1.51 2.25
C VAL A 59 27.91 -1.66 3.36
N VAL A 60 27.35 -0.54 3.80
CA VAL A 60 26.13 -0.56 4.59
C VAL A 60 25.10 -1.09 3.61
N MET A 61 24.93 -2.41 3.62
CA MET A 61 23.76 -3.03 3.03
C MET A 61 22.60 -2.39 3.80
N ALA A 62 21.88 -1.48 3.17
CA ALA A 62 20.61 -1.04 3.68
C ALA A 62 19.81 -2.33 3.87
N GLU A 63 19.46 -2.65 5.11
CA GLU A 63 18.63 -3.79 5.45
C GLU A 63 17.32 -3.56 4.70
N SER A 64 17.06 -4.35 3.67
CA SER A 64 15.85 -4.23 2.88
C SER A 64 14.69 -4.56 3.80
N MET A 65 13.78 -3.61 4.01
CA MET A 65 12.58 -3.83 4.81
C MET A 65 11.84 -5.06 4.29
N THR A 66 11.41 -5.90 5.20
CA THR A 66 10.61 -7.09 4.84
C THR A 66 9.22 -6.68 4.40
N ALA A 67 8.55 -7.50 3.59
CA ALA A 67 7.16 -7.29 3.19
C ALA A 67 6.23 -7.13 4.40
N THR A 68 6.46 -7.93 5.44
CA THR A 68 5.70 -7.88 6.70
C THR A 68 5.88 -6.55 7.41
N GLU A 69 7.10 -6.03 7.48
CA GLU A 69 7.37 -4.75 8.12
C GLU A 69 6.76 -3.58 7.35
N LEU A 70 6.93 -3.56 6.01
CA LEU A 70 6.32 -2.55 5.13
C LEU A 70 4.79 -2.52 5.30
N LEU A 71 4.15 -3.68 5.25
CA LEU A 71 2.70 -3.77 5.37
C LEU A 71 2.21 -3.41 6.78
N SER A 72 2.90 -3.86 7.84
CA SER A 72 2.57 -3.48 9.22
C SER A 72 2.58 -1.97 9.39
N ARG A 73 3.63 -1.30 8.93
CA ARG A 73 3.75 0.16 8.99
C ARG A 73 2.68 0.88 8.16
N ALA A 74 2.36 0.35 6.96
CA ALA A 74 1.31 0.91 6.13
C ALA A 74 -0.07 0.82 6.81
N LEU A 75 -0.37 -0.28 7.48
CA LEU A 75 -1.62 -0.46 8.23
C LEU A 75 -1.67 0.43 9.49
N GLU A 76 -0.54 0.64 10.16
CA GLU A 76 -0.43 1.51 11.34
C GLU A 76 -0.54 3.00 10.98
N LEU A 77 -0.17 3.40 9.76
CA LEU A 77 -0.10 4.79 9.33
C LEU A 77 -1.46 5.51 9.50
N THR A 78 -2.56 4.84 9.16
CA THR A 78 -3.92 5.38 9.23
C THR A 78 -4.69 4.99 10.49
N ARG A 79 -4.11 4.14 11.33
CA ARG A 79 -4.77 3.64 12.54
C ARG A 79 -4.26 4.32 13.81
N GLY A 80 -2.93 4.48 13.96
CA GLY A 80 -2.31 4.92 15.21
C GLY A 80 -2.55 3.94 16.36
N THR A 81 -2.28 4.36 17.59
CA THR A 81 -2.67 3.63 18.80
C THR A 81 -4.17 3.72 19.06
N SER A 82 -4.75 4.88 18.83
CA SER A 82 -6.19 5.15 18.77
C SER A 82 -6.44 6.30 17.83
N SER A 83 -7.58 6.32 17.16
CA SER A 83 -7.90 7.40 16.24
C SER A 83 -9.35 7.84 16.29
N TYR A 84 -9.56 9.09 15.91
CA TYR A 84 -10.83 9.64 15.48
C TYR A 84 -10.70 10.08 14.02
N SER A 85 -11.72 9.86 13.22
CA SER A 85 -11.78 10.40 11.87
C SER A 85 -13.20 10.74 11.45
N GLU A 86 -13.33 11.79 10.63
CA GLU A 86 -14.52 12.11 9.88
C GLU A 86 -14.26 11.83 8.41
N LEU A 87 -15.21 11.10 7.79
CA LEU A 87 -15.11 10.58 6.45
C LEU A 87 -16.33 10.95 5.63
N VAL A 88 -16.14 11.20 4.35
CA VAL A 88 -17.23 11.25 3.36
C VAL A 88 -17.11 10.02 2.49
N MET A 89 -18.16 9.20 2.49
CA MET A 89 -18.31 8.05 1.59
C MET A 89 -19.23 8.42 0.44
N ARG A 90 -18.75 8.24 -0.80
CA ARG A 90 -19.55 8.43 -2.03
C ARG A 90 -19.66 7.10 -2.74
N ILE A 91 -20.87 6.70 -3.04
CA ILE A 91 -21.18 5.47 -3.78
C ILE A 91 -21.72 5.87 -5.16
N GLN A 92 -21.13 5.33 -6.20
CA GLN A 92 -21.60 5.48 -7.59
C GLN A 92 -22.11 4.13 -8.10
N ARG A 93 -23.29 4.17 -8.69
CA ARG A 93 -23.94 3.06 -9.39
C ARG A 93 -24.54 3.57 -10.71
N PRO A 94 -24.85 2.72 -11.67
CA PRO A 94 -25.41 3.13 -12.97
C PRO A 94 -26.65 4.01 -12.84
N ASP A 95 -27.56 3.66 -11.90
CA ASP A 95 -28.87 4.28 -11.78
C ASP A 95 -28.99 5.27 -10.60
N TRP A 96 -28.01 5.30 -9.70
CA TRP A 96 -28.04 6.17 -8.51
C TRP A 96 -26.64 6.47 -7.96
N ASN A 97 -26.57 7.54 -7.22
CA ASN A 97 -25.43 7.85 -6.38
C ASN A 97 -25.86 8.23 -4.97
N ARG A 98 -24.95 8.11 -4.02
CA ARG A 98 -25.18 8.49 -2.63
C ARG A 98 -23.91 9.03 -1.99
N SER A 99 -24.06 10.09 -1.19
CA SER A 99 -23.02 10.60 -0.33
C SER A 99 -23.47 10.47 1.13
N SER A 100 -22.57 10.03 2.00
CA SER A 100 -22.82 9.87 3.44
C SER A 100 -21.61 10.38 4.22
N THR A 101 -21.88 11.04 5.35
CA THR A 101 -20.85 11.42 6.32
C THR A 101 -20.77 10.35 7.41
N ILE A 102 -19.59 10.01 7.79
CA ILE A 102 -19.27 8.92 8.71
C ILE A 102 -18.27 9.46 9.73
N VAL A 103 -18.44 9.11 10.99
CA VAL A 103 -17.41 9.27 12.02
C VAL A 103 -16.94 7.89 12.47
N ALA A 104 -15.65 7.77 12.68
CA ALA A 104 -15.05 6.53 13.12
C ALA A 104 -14.11 6.77 14.30
N TRP A 105 -14.11 5.85 15.24
CA TRP A 105 -13.17 5.75 16.34
C TRP A 105 -12.52 4.38 16.28
N THR A 106 -11.22 4.32 16.44
CA THR A 106 -10.48 3.04 16.53
C THR A 106 -9.58 3.04 17.75
N ARG A 107 -9.25 1.85 18.24
CA ARG A 107 -8.20 1.64 19.24
C ARG A 107 -7.51 0.30 19.00
N GLY A 108 -6.22 0.38 18.72
CA GLY A 108 -5.45 -0.78 18.29
C GLY A 108 -6.08 -1.46 17.07
N GLN A 109 -5.97 -2.77 17.03
CA GLN A 109 -6.53 -3.61 15.96
C GLN A 109 -7.92 -4.16 16.32
N ASP A 110 -8.30 -4.10 17.59
CA ASP A 110 -9.42 -4.87 18.13
C ASP A 110 -10.70 -4.07 18.30
N GLU A 111 -10.63 -2.76 18.36
CA GLU A 111 -11.80 -1.95 18.67
C GLU A 111 -12.02 -0.86 17.61
N ALA A 112 -13.23 -0.84 17.06
CA ALA A 112 -13.69 0.19 16.14
C ALA A 112 -15.19 0.45 16.34
N LEU A 113 -15.57 1.73 16.34
CA LEU A 113 -16.96 2.18 16.24
C LEU A 113 -17.06 3.11 15.03
N ILE A 114 -17.88 2.73 14.06
CA ILE A 114 -18.12 3.48 12.83
C ILE A 114 -19.58 3.87 12.82
N ARG A 115 -19.91 5.14 12.55
CA ARG A 115 -21.28 5.64 12.59
C ARG A 115 -21.56 6.61 11.45
N PHE A 116 -22.68 6.42 10.77
CA PHE A 116 -23.21 7.38 9.82
C PHE A 116 -23.83 8.58 10.56
N THR A 117 -23.48 9.78 10.16
CA THR A 117 -24.01 11.03 10.72
C THR A 117 -24.91 11.77 9.74
N ALA A 118 -24.73 11.56 8.44
CA ALA A 118 -25.56 12.12 7.38
C ALA A 118 -25.62 11.14 6.17
N PRO A 119 -26.64 11.23 5.31
CA PRO A 119 -27.87 12.03 5.44
C PRO A 119 -28.80 11.48 6.53
N ALA A 120 -29.87 12.22 6.86
CA ALA A 120 -30.81 11.87 7.95
C ALA A 120 -31.37 10.42 7.86
N LYS A 121 -31.56 9.89 6.64
CA LYS A 121 -32.03 8.51 6.42
C LYS A 121 -31.04 7.44 6.86
N ASP A 122 -29.75 7.75 6.84
CA ASP A 122 -28.65 6.83 7.18
C ASP A 122 -28.10 7.13 8.58
N ALA A 123 -28.37 8.33 9.12
CA ALA A 123 -27.83 8.79 10.39
C ALA A 123 -28.18 7.84 11.54
N GLY A 124 -27.17 7.53 12.35
CA GLY A 124 -27.27 6.63 13.49
C GLY A 124 -27.05 5.15 13.15
N ASN A 125 -27.05 4.74 11.86
CA ASN A 125 -26.56 3.42 11.51
C ASN A 125 -25.11 3.32 11.97
N ALA A 126 -24.75 2.21 12.62
CA ALA A 126 -23.42 2.06 13.20
C ALA A 126 -22.94 0.62 13.20
N VAL A 127 -21.63 0.47 13.22
CA VAL A 127 -20.93 -0.81 13.35
C VAL A 127 -19.95 -0.72 14.51
N LEU A 128 -19.95 -1.72 15.37
CA LEU A 128 -18.98 -1.89 16.45
C LEU A 128 -18.19 -3.16 16.22
N LYS A 129 -16.87 -3.05 16.15
CA LYS A 129 -15.92 -4.16 16.24
C LYS A 129 -15.37 -4.21 17.67
N LYS A 130 -15.29 -5.42 18.24
CA LYS A 130 -14.59 -5.68 19.50
C LYS A 130 -13.95 -7.07 19.47
N GLY A 131 -12.64 -7.09 19.31
CA GLY A 131 -11.92 -8.31 18.97
C GLY A 131 -12.44 -8.89 17.65
N GLU A 132 -12.69 -10.16 17.60
CA GLU A 132 -13.24 -10.87 16.43
C GLU A 132 -14.76 -10.72 16.27
N LYS A 133 -15.40 -9.98 17.15
CA LYS A 133 -16.86 -9.84 17.16
C LYS A 133 -17.25 -8.50 16.55
N MET A 134 -18.27 -8.55 15.71
CA MET A 134 -18.84 -7.35 15.09
C MET A 134 -20.36 -7.28 15.31
N TRP A 135 -20.86 -6.07 15.53
CA TRP A 135 -22.28 -5.78 15.66
C TRP A 135 -22.65 -4.63 14.74
N THR A 136 -23.83 -4.70 14.18
CA THR A 136 -24.47 -3.58 13.47
C THR A 136 -25.68 -3.09 14.23
N PHE A 137 -25.95 -1.80 14.14
CA PHE A 137 -27.13 -1.15 14.68
C PHE A 137 -27.83 -0.34 13.59
N ALA A 138 -29.14 -0.52 13.47
CA ALA A 138 -30.00 0.26 12.59
C ALA A 138 -31.08 0.97 13.43
N PRO A 139 -31.07 2.30 13.52
CA PRO A 139 -32.07 3.08 14.30
C PRO A 139 -33.48 2.79 13.91
N ALA A 140 -33.77 2.62 12.61
CA ALA A 140 -35.10 2.30 12.10
C ALA A 140 -35.66 0.99 12.69
N LEU A 141 -34.79 0.02 12.98
CA LEU A 141 -35.18 -1.25 13.57
C LEU A 141 -35.03 -1.26 15.10
N LYS A 142 -34.40 -0.23 15.68
CA LYS A 142 -34.05 -0.11 17.11
C LYS A 142 -33.37 -1.37 17.66
N ARG A 143 -32.58 -2.06 16.83
CA ARG A 143 -31.92 -3.33 17.16
C ARG A 143 -30.45 -3.30 16.80
N SER A 144 -29.64 -3.82 17.70
CA SER A 144 -28.30 -4.25 17.42
C SER A 144 -28.27 -5.75 17.09
N ILE A 145 -27.54 -6.15 16.08
CA ILE A 145 -27.42 -7.54 15.64
C ILE A 145 -25.93 -7.87 15.63
N ARG A 146 -25.56 -8.97 16.28
CA ARG A 146 -24.20 -9.52 16.11
C ARG A 146 -24.12 -10.14 14.71
N LEU A 147 -23.12 -9.74 13.94
CA LEU A 147 -22.90 -10.28 12.60
C LEU A 147 -22.30 -11.69 12.71
N PRO A 148 -22.99 -12.72 12.16
CA PRO A 148 -22.39 -14.04 12.00
C PRO A 148 -21.36 -14.03 10.86
N SER A 149 -20.43 -15.01 10.86
CA SER A 149 -19.39 -15.11 9.84
C SER A 149 -19.92 -15.14 8.41
N SER A 150 -21.11 -15.75 8.19
CA SER A 150 -21.77 -15.80 6.88
C SER A 150 -22.24 -14.45 6.34
N MET A 151 -22.32 -13.40 7.18
CA MET A 151 -22.69 -12.06 6.77
C MET A 151 -21.47 -11.13 6.58
N MET A 152 -20.28 -11.57 6.91
CA MET A 152 -19.09 -10.72 6.86
C MET A 152 -18.71 -10.32 5.44
N SER A 153 -19.01 -11.12 4.44
CA SER A 153 -18.80 -10.81 3.02
C SER A 153 -19.85 -9.89 2.41
N GLN A 154 -20.93 -9.58 3.15
CA GLN A 154 -21.95 -8.69 2.65
C GLN A 154 -21.48 -7.24 2.57
N SER A 155 -22.03 -6.52 1.59
CA SER A 155 -21.78 -5.09 1.39
C SER A 155 -22.16 -4.27 2.63
N TRP A 156 -21.21 -3.46 3.10
CA TRP A 156 -21.44 -2.51 4.17
C TRP A 156 -22.08 -1.22 3.64
N GLY A 157 -23.27 -0.92 4.13
CA GLY A 157 -23.98 0.30 3.76
C GLY A 157 -24.31 0.42 2.27
N GLY A 158 -24.29 -0.67 1.50
CA GLY A 158 -24.49 -0.68 0.04
C GLY A 158 -23.28 -0.20 -0.76
N SER A 159 -22.11 -0.12 -0.12
CA SER A 159 -20.83 0.24 -0.74
C SER A 159 -20.12 -0.99 -1.32
N ASP A 160 -18.98 -0.78 -1.98
CA ASP A 160 -18.10 -1.86 -2.45
C ASP A 160 -17.20 -2.42 -1.32
N PHE A 161 -17.28 -1.84 -0.13
CA PHE A 161 -16.68 -2.40 1.07
C PHE A 161 -17.60 -3.42 1.71
N SER A 162 -17.05 -4.54 2.11
CA SER A 162 -17.75 -5.56 2.92
C SER A 162 -17.52 -5.31 4.42
N TYR A 163 -18.27 -6.01 5.27
CA TYR A 163 -17.98 -6.01 6.71
C TYR A 163 -16.59 -6.62 7.00
N ASN A 164 -16.13 -7.55 6.18
CA ASN A 164 -14.77 -8.07 6.27
C ASN A 164 -13.73 -6.95 6.10
N ASP A 165 -13.88 -6.09 5.10
CA ASP A 165 -12.93 -5.01 4.85
C ASP A 165 -12.82 -4.05 6.04
N LEU A 166 -13.88 -3.91 6.84
CA LEU A 166 -13.88 -3.10 8.06
C LEU A 166 -13.23 -3.81 9.26
N SER A 167 -13.17 -5.14 9.25
CA SER A 167 -12.79 -5.91 10.45
C SER A 167 -11.39 -6.47 10.39
N ARG A 168 -10.82 -6.69 9.20
CA ARG A 168 -9.77 -7.68 8.98
C ARG A 168 -8.45 -7.11 8.46
N SER A 169 -8.16 -5.84 8.69
CA SER A 169 -6.90 -5.23 8.21
C SER A 169 -5.62 -5.91 8.75
N ASP A 170 -5.71 -6.67 9.84
CA ASP A 170 -4.60 -7.43 10.43
C ASP A 170 -4.52 -8.90 9.94
N GLU A 171 -5.54 -9.39 9.24
CA GLU A 171 -5.52 -10.76 8.70
C GLU A 171 -4.40 -10.99 7.70
N LEU A 172 -4.04 -9.97 6.92
CA LEU A 172 -2.91 -10.01 6.00
C LEU A 172 -1.59 -10.40 6.71
N LEU A 173 -1.39 -9.91 7.94
CA LEU A 173 -0.19 -10.21 8.73
C LEU A 173 -0.25 -11.58 9.43
N ARG A 174 -1.44 -12.17 9.54
CA ARG A 174 -1.67 -13.41 10.31
C ARG A 174 -1.86 -14.64 9.45
N PHE A 175 -2.49 -14.49 8.31
CA PHE A 175 -2.98 -15.62 7.50
C PHE A 175 -2.38 -15.68 6.09
N TYR A 176 -1.44 -14.77 5.78
CA TYR A 176 -0.82 -14.72 4.46
C TYR A 176 0.69 -14.76 4.53
N ASP A 177 1.29 -15.46 3.60
CA ASP A 177 2.70 -15.33 3.27
C ASP A 177 2.90 -14.07 2.44
N LEU A 178 3.75 -13.16 2.92
CA LEU A 178 4.00 -11.87 2.31
C LEU A 178 5.36 -11.86 1.62
N SER A 179 5.41 -11.39 0.37
CA SER A 179 6.64 -11.24 -0.37
C SER A 179 6.67 -9.95 -1.18
N VAL A 180 7.81 -9.24 -1.17
CA VAL A 180 8.06 -8.15 -2.11
C VAL A 180 8.39 -8.78 -3.47
N VAL A 181 7.54 -8.56 -4.47
CA VAL A 181 7.67 -9.15 -5.81
C VAL A 181 8.27 -8.15 -6.82
N GLU A 182 8.15 -6.85 -6.55
CA GLU A 182 8.70 -5.80 -7.39
C GLU A 182 9.11 -4.58 -6.55
N THR A 183 10.14 -3.88 -7.00
CA THR A 183 10.55 -2.59 -6.43
C THR A 183 10.85 -1.65 -7.58
N ALA A 184 10.23 -0.47 -7.57
CA ALA A 184 10.42 0.59 -8.56
C ALA A 184 10.73 1.92 -7.85
N VAL A 185 11.20 2.91 -8.61
CA VAL A 185 11.35 4.29 -8.12
C VAL A 185 10.50 5.19 -8.99
N GLU A 186 9.52 5.87 -8.38
CA GLU A 186 8.60 6.78 -9.04
C GLU A 186 8.48 8.08 -8.23
N ASP A 187 8.56 9.21 -8.88
CA ASP A 187 8.43 10.55 -8.27
C ASP A 187 9.30 10.78 -7.02
N GLY A 188 10.48 10.14 -6.98
CA GLY A 188 11.42 10.25 -5.86
C GLY A 188 11.15 9.32 -4.68
N HIS A 189 10.14 8.47 -4.77
CA HIS A 189 9.80 7.45 -3.79
C HIS A 189 10.16 6.06 -4.28
N THR A 190 10.56 5.19 -3.37
CA THR A 190 10.64 3.75 -3.64
C THR A 190 9.26 3.13 -3.46
N ILE A 191 8.80 2.44 -4.48
CA ILE A 191 7.50 1.77 -4.53
C ILE A 191 7.73 0.27 -4.43
N TYR A 192 7.04 -0.37 -3.49
CA TYR A 192 7.10 -1.81 -3.26
C TYR A 192 5.78 -2.46 -3.66
N THR A 193 5.84 -3.47 -4.52
CA THR A 193 4.70 -4.35 -4.80
C THR A 193 4.83 -5.58 -3.93
N ILE A 194 3.83 -5.83 -3.10
CA ILE A 194 3.77 -6.93 -2.13
C ILE A 194 2.65 -7.86 -2.54
N ASP A 195 2.97 -9.14 -2.79
CA ASP A 195 1.97 -10.20 -2.92
C ASP A 195 1.74 -10.84 -1.55
N ALA A 196 0.47 -11.06 -1.24
CA ALA A 196 -0.03 -11.79 -0.09
C ALA A 196 -0.77 -13.04 -0.56
N VAL A 197 -0.22 -14.21 -0.27
CA VAL A 197 -0.80 -15.50 -0.61
C VAL A 197 -1.30 -16.15 0.67
N PRO A 198 -2.58 -16.54 0.77
CA PRO A 198 -3.12 -17.10 2.00
C PRO A 198 -2.49 -18.46 2.32
N HIS A 199 -2.34 -18.76 3.60
CA HIS A 199 -1.98 -20.10 4.06
C HIS A 199 -3.09 -21.10 3.69
N ASP A 200 -2.77 -22.38 3.50
CA ASP A 200 -3.72 -23.42 3.06
C ASP A 200 -4.99 -23.50 3.91
N ASP A 201 -4.88 -23.29 5.23
CA ASP A 201 -6.00 -23.36 6.18
C ASP A 201 -6.56 -21.96 6.57
N ALA A 202 -6.17 -20.92 5.89
CA ALA A 202 -6.60 -19.57 6.22
C ALA A 202 -8.11 -19.38 6.02
N PRO A 203 -8.84 -18.84 7.01
CA PRO A 203 -10.28 -18.61 6.90
C PRO A 203 -10.58 -17.33 6.10
N VAL A 204 -10.00 -17.22 4.91
CA VAL A 204 -10.07 -16.05 4.04
C VAL A 204 -10.80 -16.34 2.75
N VAL A 205 -11.28 -15.30 2.08
CA VAL A 205 -12.09 -15.41 0.85
C VAL A 205 -11.22 -15.31 -0.40
N TRP A 206 -10.18 -14.48 -0.34
CA TRP A 206 -9.35 -14.14 -1.48
C TRP A 206 -8.28 -15.20 -1.75
N GLY A 207 -8.05 -15.51 -3.02
CA GLY A 207 -6.97 -16.41 -3.45
C GLY A 207 -5.60 -15.75 -3.42
N LYS A 208 -5.57 -14.42 -3.58
CA LYS A 208 -4.38 -13.58 -3.44
C LYS A 208 -4.79 -12.13 -3.22
N GLU A 209 -3.94 -11.36 -2.58
CA GLU A 209 -4.01 -9.91 -2.59
C GLU A 209 -2.66 -9.32 -3.02
N THR A 210 -2.68 -8.22 -3.77
CA THR A 210 -1.46 -7.50 -4.15
C THR A 210 -1.58 -6.06 -3.68
N MET A 211 -0.63 -5.62 -2.85
CA MET A 211 -0.54 -4.26 -2.34
C MET A 211 0.63 -3.51 -2.98
N VAL A 212 0.43 -2.23 -3.24
CA VAL A 212 1.47 -1.30 -3.68
C VAL A 212 1.67 -0.27 -2.59
N VAL A 213 2.88 -0.20 -2.02
CA VAL A 213 3.20 0.63 -0.87
C VAL A 213 4.42 1.48 -1.16
N ARG A 214 4.39 2.78 -0.82
CA ARG A 214 5.51 3.70 -0.89
C ARG A 214 6.47 3.51 0.29
N ASP A 215 7.69 4.02 0.17
CA ASP A 215 8.72 4.02 1.20
C ASP A 215 8.35 4.83 2.48
N ASP A 216 7.39 5.75 2.38
CA ASP A 216 6.77 6.46 3.50
C ASP A 216 5.52 5.76 4.03
N TYR A 217 5.31 4.49 3.66
CA TYR A 217 4.25 3.60 4.09
C TYR A 217 2.84 3.95 3.59
N VAL A 218 2.69 4.91 2.69
CA VAL A 218 1.40 5.18 2.04
C VAL A 218 1.05 4.01 1.13
N MET A 219 -0.10 3.35 1.39
CA MET A 219 -0.64 2.33 0.51
C MET A 219 -1.26 3.00 -0.71
N LEU A 220 -0.71 2.73 -1.90
CA LEU A 220 -1.19 3.29 -3.16
C LEU A 220 -2.34 2.48 -3.75
N SER A 221 -2.27 1.15 -3.63
CA SER A 221 -3.37 0.28 -4.06
C SER A 221 -3.35 -1.07 -3.35
N GLN A 222 -4.53 -1.72 -3.35
CA GLN A 222 -4.73 -3.11 -2.92
C GLN A 222 -5.68 -3.77 -3.90
N THR A 223 -5.23 -4.81 -4.59
CA THR A 223 -6.02 -5.57 -5.55
C THR A 223 -6.35 -6.94 -4.97
N TYR A 224 -7.60 -7.33 -5.06
CA TYR A 224 -8.13 -8.57 -4.52
C TYR A 224 -8.42 -9.55 -5.67
N PHE A 225 -7.90 -10.75 -5.56
CA PHE A 225 -8.06 -11.81 -6.56
C PHE A 225 -8.91 -12.94 -5.99
N ASP A 226 -9.76 -13.50 -6.83
CA ASP A 226 -10.51 -14.71 -6.48
C ASP A 226 -9.61 -15.96 -6.44
N GLN A 227 -10.21 -17.12 -6.16
CA GLN A 227 -9.50 -18.39 -6.12
C GLN A 227 -8.97 -18.84 -7.51
N SER A 228 -9.45 -18.24 -8.60
CA SER A 228 -8.99 -18.45 -9.98
C SER A 228 -7.90 -17.46 -10.39
N MET A 229 -7.44 -16.61 -9.47
CA MET A 229 -6.49 -15.53 -9.71
C MET A 229 -6.99 -14.45 -10.67
N THR A 230 -8.31 -14.29 -10.77
CA THR A 230 -8.95 -13.19 -11.49
C THR A 230 -9.06 -11.99 -10.54
N PRO A 231 -8.60 -10.79 -10.93
CA PRO A 231 -8.76 -9.60 -10.11
C PRO A 231 -10.22 -9.15 -10.10
N ILE A 232 -10.83 -9.08 -8.91
CA ILE A 232 -12.26 -8.81 -8.71
C ILE A 232 -12.52 -7.37 -8.30
N LYS A 233 -11.74 -6.85 -7.36
CA LYS A 233 -11.87 -5.46 -6.90
C LYS A 233 -10.51 -4.85 -6.57
N ARG A 234 -10.45 -3.51 -6.60
CA ARG A 234 -9.25 -2.77 -6.28
C ARG A 234 -9.60 -1.53 -5.43
N LEU A 235 -8.90 -1.41 -4.32
CA LEU A 235 -8.80 -0.16 -3.59
C LEU A 235 -7.59 0.63 -4.14
N GLU A 236 -7.78 1.89 -4.48
CA GLU A 236 -6.75 2.75 -5.06
C GLU A 236 -6.75 4.12 -4.39
N THR A 237 -5.57 4.58 -3.97
CA THR A 237 -5.39 5.93 -3.42
C THR A 237 -5.38 6.94 -4.57
N GLN A 238 -6.40 7.78 -4.61
CA GLN A 238 -6.58 8.82 -5.64
C GLN A 238 -5.87 10.13 -5.27
N ARG A 239 -5.68 10.37 -3.97
CA ARG A 239 -5.01 11.57 -3.48
C ARG A 239 -4.27 11.27 -2.17
N VAL A 240 -3.02 11.70 -2.13
CA VAL A 240 -2.18 11.70 -0.93
C VAL A 240 -2.07 13.14 -0.43
N ALA A 241 -2.21 13.35 0.87
CA ALA A 241 -2.02 14.67 1.49
C ALA A 241 -1.65 14.51 2.97
N GLU A 242 -1.23 15.61 3.57
CA GLU A 242 -1.00 15.69 5.01
C GLU A 242 -2.34 15.91 5.72
N LEU A 243 -2.65 15.05 6.69
CA LEU A 243 -3.83 15.14 7.53
C LEU A 243 -3.52 14.51 8.90
N GLY A 244 -3.95 15.16 9.99
CA GLY A 244 -3.68 14.69 11.35
C GLY A 244 -2.18 14.53 11.67
N GLY A 245 -1.32 15.36 11.05
CA GLY A 245 0.14 15.32 11.21
C GLY A 245 0.83 14.16 10.50
N ARG A 246 0.15 13.46 9.58
CA ARG A 246 0.70 12.34 8.81
C ARG A 246 0.40 12.51 7.33
N THR A 247 1.34 12.07 6.48
CA THR A 247 1.10 11.94 5.04
C THR A 247 0.35 10.63 4.79
N ILE A 248 -0.87 10.70 4.31
CA ILE A 248 -1.75 9.54 4.11
C ILE A 248 -2.50 9.60 2.78
N GLY A 249 -3.07 8.49 2.33
CA GLY A 249 -4.10 8.47 1.30
C GLY A 249 -5.38 9.08 1.84
N VAL A 250 -5.68 10.33 1.47
CA VAL A 250 -6.87 11.05 1.96
C VAL A 250 -8.11 10.80 1.11
N LEU A 251 -7.97 10.36 -0.12
CA LEU A 251 -9.06 9.95 -0.99
C LEU A 251 -8.72 8.59 -1.58
N MET A 252 -9.56 7.61 -1.32
CA MET A 252 -9.40 6.25 -1.82
C MET A 252 -10.67 5.82 -2.54
N ARG A 253 -10.51 5.04 -3.61
CA ARG A 253 -11.62 4.47 -4.39
C ARG A 253 -11.53 2.95 -4.39
N MET A 254 -12.60 2.29 -3.95
CA MET A 254 -12.82 0.86 -4.17
C MET A 254 -13.64 0.71 -5.45
N SER A 255 -13.08 0.03 -6.43
CA SER A 255 -13.76 -0.26 -7.72
C SER A 255 -14.03 -1.75 -7.84
N ASN A 256 -15.20 -2.09 -8.35
CA ASN A 256 -15.49 -3.40 -8.88
C ASN A 256 -14.87 -3.51 -10.28
N LEU A 257 -13.98 -4.47 -10.50
CA LEU A 257 -13.29 -4.61 -11.79
C LEU A 257 -14.13 -5.33 -12.85
N GLU A 258 -15.18 -6.03 -12.43
CA GLU A 258 -16.16 -6.64 -13.33
C GLU A 258 -17.21 -5.62 -13.80
N GLU A 259 -17.49 -4.58 -12.96
CA GLU A 259 -18.46 -3.51 -13.24
C GLU A 259 -17.78 -2.14 -13.06
N PRO A 260 -16.94 -1.67 -13.99
CA PRO A 260 -16.10 -0.49 -13.82
C PRO A 260 -16.84 0.83 -13.56
N GLN A 261 -18.13 0.89 -13.85
CA GLN A 261 -19.01 2.03 -13.53
C GLN A 261 -19.47 2.05 -12.06
N GLU A 262 -19.21 0.98 -11.30
CA GLU A 262 -19.53 0.85 -9.90
C GLU A 262 -18.30 1.04 -9.04
N TRP A 263 -18.38 2.01 -8.14
CA TRP A 263 -17.29 2.30 -7.22
C TRP A 263 -17.78 2.99 -5.94
N THR A 264 -16.97 2.93 -4.93
CA THR A 264 -17.13 3.68 -3.69
C THR A 264 -15.87 4.44 -3.36
N GLU A 265 -15.98 5.75 -3.14
CA GLU A 265 -14.91 6.58 -2.60
C GLU A 265 -15.09 6.80 -1.11
N ILE A 266 -13.96 6.83 -0.41
CA ILE A 266 -13.86 7.31 0.97
C ILE A 266 -12.83 8.44 1.00
N GLU A 267 -13.26 9.59 1.50
CA GLU A 267 -12.44 10.78 1.68
C GLU A 267 -12.33 11.11 3.18
N TYR A 268 -11.12 11.18 3.69
CA TYR A 268 -10.85 11.71 5.02
C TYR A 268 -10.99 13.23 5.01
N VAL A 269 -11.85 13.77 5.88
CA VAL A 269 -12.07 15.20 6.06
C VAL A 269 -11.32 15.69 7.30
N GLU A 270 -11.33 14.91 8.36
CA GLU A 270 -10.64 15.17 9.62
C GLU A 270 -10.06 13.86 10.16
N ALA A 271 -8.89 13.93 10.77
CA ALA A 271 -8.28 12.78 11.45
C ALA A 271 -7.42 13.24 12.62
N ASP A 272 -7.49 12.50 13.72
CA ASP A 272 -6.59 12.53 14.86
C ASP A 272 -6.15 11.08 15.13
N PHE A 273 -4.87 10.80 14.91
CA PHE A 273 -4.32 9.42 14.98
C PHE A 273 -3.77 9.07 16.37
N ASP A 274 -3.84 9.98 17.33
CA ASP A 274 -3.43 9.77 18.71
C ASP A 274 -4.54 10.24 19.68
N ALA A 275 -5.79 10.17 19.23
CA ALA A 275 -6.98 10.61 19.94
C ALA A 275 -7.15 9.87 21.26
N ASP A 276 -7.47 10.59 22.34
CA ASP A 276 -7.85 9.98 23.63
C ASP A 276 -9.29 9.46 23.57
N VAL A 277 -9.44 8.19 23.15
CA VAL A 277 -10.73 7.55 23.00
C VAL A 277 -11.07 6.72 24.24
N ALA A 278 -12.06 7.18 25.01
CA ALA A 278 -12.47 6.51 26.24
C ALA A 278 -13.03 5.09 25.99
N ASP A 279 -12.78 4.16 26.90
CA ASP A 279 -13.25 2.73 26.85
C ASP A 279 -14.73 2.57 26.60
N ARG A 280 -15.54 3.48 27.19
CA ARG A 280 -17.01 3.49 27.02
C ARG A 280 -17.45 3.67 25.57
N LYS A 281 -16.58 4.18 24.69
CA LYS A 281 -16.88 4.35 23.26
C LYS A 281 -17.09 3.00 22.57
N PHE A 282 -16.35 1.98 22.95
CA PHE A 282 -16.39 0.65 22.32
C PHE A 282 -17.33 -0.31 23.09
N THR A 283 -18.57 0.11 23.30
CA THR A 283 -19.59 -0.68 24.00
C THR A 283 -20.88 -0.79 23.18
N LEU A 284 -21.69 -1.82 23.45
CA LEU A 284 -23.03 -1.95 22.86
C LEU A 284 -23.95 -0.78 23.23
N PHE A 285 -23.76 -0.18 24.42
CA PHE A 285 -24.46 1.03 24.78
C PHE A 285 -24.11 2.17 23.84
N SER A 286 -22.81 2.41 23.58
CA SER A 286 -22.36 3.44 22.69
C SER A 286 -22.85 3.19 21.25
N LEU A 287 -22.83 1.92 20.80
CA LEU A 287 -23.37 1.53 19.50
C LEU A 287 -24.81 1.99 19.29
N THR A 288 -25.65 1.89 20.32
CA THR A 288 -27.10 2.16 20.23
C THR A 288 -27.49 3.58 20.64
N SER A 289 -26.76 4.22 21.56
CA SER A 289 -27.13 5.52 22.14
C SER A 289 -26.83 6.73 21.25
N GLY A 290 -25.98 6.57 20.25
CA GLY A 290 -25.57 7.69 19.42
C GLY A 290 -24.56 8.65 20.09
N ARG A 291 -24.08 8.34 21.30
CA ARG A 291 -23.19 9.19 22.11
C ARG A 291 -21.77 8.65 22.19
#